data_323d5caa55b2a795139b87211ef1f7b5
#
_entry.id   323d5caa55b2a795139b87211ef1f7b5
#
_cell.length_a   1.000
_cell.length_b   1.000
_cell.length_c   1.000
_cell.angle_alpha   90.00
_cell.angle_beta   90.00
_cell.angle_gamma   90.00
#
_symmetry.space_group_name_H-M   'P 1'
#
loop_
_entity.id
_entity.type
_entity.pdbx_description
1 polymer ?
#
loop_
_entity_poly.entity_id
_entity_poly.type
_entity_poly.pdbx_seq_one_letter_code
_entity_poly.pdbx_strand_id
1 'polypeptide(L)'
;QLDWLLLSSLGFDVNIEQETHNIAALAVQGPTSCSVLTAAGIAGMEQLKPFDIGYSTLNGIDVMVSRTGFTGDLGYEVWADPANALAVWDAIFAVKEKGLFDIRPMGLGALDMVRIEAGFIMPGDDFNTAETAIRADRDRSPFELGLAWLIKFQKPYFTGKKALLAESKKPTKRRLVRLSVEGNKSPTAALLYDAKSGTRIRRPCR
;
A
#
# COMPACT_ATOMS: atom_id res chain seq x y z
N GLN A 1 5.80 -5.09 14.25
CA GLN A 1 4.47 -4.45 14.20
C GLN A 1 3.52 -5.05 15.24
N LEU A 2 3.44 -6.39 15.37
CA LEU A 2 2.57 -7.05 16.35
C LEU A 2 2.85 -6.59 17.78
N ASP A 3 4.14 -6.59 18.19
CA ASP A 3 4.55 -6.14 19.54
C ASP A 3 4.12 -4.70 19.81
N TRP A 4 4.20 -3.83 18.78
CA TRP A 4 3.74 -2.45 18.90
C TRP A 4 2.22 -2.36 19.11
N LEU A 5 1.44 -3.17 18.39
CA LEU A 5 0.00 -3.22 18.55
C LEU A 5 -0.38 -3.74 19.94
N LEU A 6 0.26 -4.81 20.41
CA LEU A 6 0.04 -5.38 21.73
C LEU A 6 0.38 -4.37 22.85
N LEU A 7 1.50 -3.66 22.74
CA LEU A 7 1.85 -2.62 23.70
C LEU A 7 0.89 -1.43 23.64
N SER A 8 0.44 -1.05 22.45
CA SER A 8 -0.49 0.07 22.27
C SER A 8 -1.92 -0.25 22.69
N SER A 9 -2.28 -1.53 22.81
CA SER A 9 -3.62 -1.96 23.22
C SER A 9 -3.82 -1.97 24.75
N LEU A 10 -2.75 -1.79 25.52
CA LEU A 10 -2.86 -1.77 26.99
C LEU A 10 -3.85 -0.70 27.45
N GLY A 11 -4.84 -1.11 28.22
CA GLY A 11 -5.90 -0.24 28.73
C GLY A 11 -7.10 -0.09 27.79
N PHE A 12 -7.11 -0.79 26.64
CA PHE A 12 -8.27 -0.89 25.75
C PHE A 12 -8.91 -2.27 25.88
N ASP A 13 -10.23 -2.34 25.74
CA ASP A 13 -10.97 -3.60 25.65
C ASP A 13 -10.97 -4.08 24.18
N VAL A 14 -9.83 -4.69 23.79
CA VAL A 14 -9.61 -5.19 22.43
C VAL A 14 -8.87 -6.52 22.48
N ASN A 15 -9.18 -7.42 21.54
CA ASN A 15 -8.42 -8.62 21.27
C ASN A 15 -7.62 -8.43 19.96
N ILE A 16 -6.36 -8.83 19.96
CA ILE A 16 -5.48 -8.75 18.78
C ILE A 16 -4.99 -10.16 18.46
N GLU A 17 -5.38 -10.65 17.30
CA GLU A 17 -5.01 -11.97 16.80
C GLU A 17 -4.21 -11.85 15.50
N GLN A 18 -3.22 -12.73 15.35
CA GLN A 18 -2.45 -12.82 14.12
C GLN A 18 -3.02 -13.91 13.21
N GLU A 19 -3.61 -13.48 12.09
CA GLU A 19 -4.26 -14.36 11.11
C GLU A 19 -3.41 -14.65 9.86
N THR A 20 -2.10 -14.38 9.90
CA THR A 20 -1.20 -14.47 8.74
C THR A 20 -1.24 -15.83 8.04
N HIS A 21 -1.41 -16.91 8.80
CA HIS A 21 -1.44 -18.28 8.25
C HIS A 21 -2.83 -18.78 7.91
N ASN A 22 -3.86 -18.04 8.31
CA ASN A 22 -5.26 -18.42 8.15
C ASN A 22 -5.94 -17.71 6.97
N ILE A 23 -5.23 -16.81 6.30
CA ILE A 23 -5.78 -16.01 5.20
C ILE A 23 -4.79 -15.97 4.04
N ALA A 24 -5.28 -16.28 2.84
CA ALA A 24 -4.61 -16.02 1.56
C ALA A 24 -5.25 -14.82 0.87
N ALA A 25 -4.46 -13.99 0.21
CA ALA A 25 -4.95 -12.83 -0.51
C ALA A 25 -4.35 -12.76 -1.92
N LEU A 26 -5.18 -12.43 -2.89
CA LEU A 26 -4.83 -12.22 -4.28
C LEU A 26 -5.19 -10.80 -4.69
N ALA A 27 -4.22 -10.02 -5.14
CA ALA A 27 -4.46 -8.68 -5.69
C ALA A 27 -4.79 -8.78 -7.18
N VAL A 28 -5.99 -8.30 -7.56
CA VAL A 28 -6.45 -8.22 -8.96
C VAL A 28 -6.55 -6.74 -9.33
N GLN A 29 -5.61 -6.26 -10.11
CA GLN A 29 -5.39 -4.84 -10.33
C GLN A 29 -5.48 -4.47 -11.82
N GLY A 30 -5.89 -3.26 -12.10
CA GLY A 30 -6.01 -2.70 -13.45
C GLY A 30 -7.44 -2.30 -13.81
N PRO A 31 -7.63 -1.55 -14.91
CA PRO A 31 -8.92 -0.95 -15.26
C PRO A 31 -10.03 -1.98 -15.54
N THR A 32 -9.68 -3.21 -15.90
CA THR A 32 -10.63 -4.29 -16.16
C THR A 32 -10.84 -5.24 -14.97
N SER A 33 -10.22 -4.98 -13.83
CA SER A 33 -10.25 -5.87 -12.64
C SER A 33 -11.67 -6.21 -12.17
N CYS A 34 -12.59 -5.23 -12.15
CA CYS A 34 -14.00 -5.48 -11.82
C CYS A 34 -14.64 -6.47 -12.77
N SER A 35 -14.47 -6.25 -14.08
CA SER A 35 -15.03 -7.11 -15.12
C SER A 35 -14.44 -8.52 -15.09
N VAL A 36 -13.15 -8.65 -14.77
CA VAL A 36 -12.47 -9.94 -14.58
C VAL A 36 -13.10 -10.71 -13.42
N LEU A 37 -13.27 -10.08 -12.26
CA LEU A 37 -13.86 -10.73 -11.08
C LEU A 37 -15.32 -11.12 -11.32
N THR A 38 -16.10 -10.27 -11.98
CA THR A 38 -17.48 -10.58 -12.38
C THR A 38 -17.52 -11.76 -13.35
N ALA A 39 -16.64 -11.79 -14.36
CA ALA A 39 -16.55 -12.89 -15.33
C ALA A 39 -16.04 -14.20 -14.70
N ALA A 40 -15.27 -14.12 -13.62
CA ALA A 40 -14.87 -15.28 -12.82
C ALA A 40 -16.04 -15.85 -11.99
N GLY A 41 -17.09 -15.04 -11.74
CA GLY A 41 -18.27 -15.45 -10.98
C GLY A 41 -18.42 -14.77 -9.63
N ILE A 42 -17.59 -13.76 -9.30
CA ILE A 42 -17.72 -12.97 -8.10
C ILE A 42 -18.70 -11.82 -8.36
N ALA A 43 -19.88 -11.88 -7.79
CA ALA A 43 -20.95 -10.88 -8.01
C ALA A 43 -20.82 -9.67 -7.07
N GLY A 44 -21.40 -8.52 -7.48
CA GLY A 44 -21.59 -7.35 -6.62
C GLY A 44 -20.36 -6.44 -6.50
N MET A 45 -19.29 -6.72 -7.25
CA MET A 45 -18.04 -5.95 -7.15
C MET A 45 -18.18 -4.51 -7.67
N GLU A 46 -19.07 -4.28 -8.62
CA GLU A 46 -19.38 -2.97 -9.19
C GLU A 46 -20.01 -2.00 -8.18
N GLN A 47 -20.61 -2.51 -7.12
CA GLN A 47 -21.26 -1.72 -6.07
C GLN A 47 -20.30 -1.27 -4.97
N LEU A 48 -19.13 -1.92 -4.85
CA LEU A 48 -18.15 -1.56 -3.84
C LEU A 48 -17.56 -0.17 -4.13
N LYS A 49 -17.58 0.70 -3.14
CA LYS A 49 -16.85 1.98 -3.17
C LYS A 49 -15.38 1.76 -2.79
N PRO A 50 -14.48 2.70 -3.07
CA PRO A 50 -13.11 2.64 -2.58
C PRO A 50 -13.07 2.38 -1.07
N PHE A 51 -12.28 1.38 -0.64
CA PHE A 51 -12.12 0.89 0.72
C PHE A 51 -13.32 0.11 1.30
N ASP A 52 -14.37 -0.12 0.52
CA ASP A 52 -15.43 -1.03 0.93
C ASP A 52 -14.97 -2.48 0.89
N ILE A 53 -15.61 -3.31 1.70
CA ILE A 53 -15.46 -4.76 1.76
C ILE A 53 -16.80 -5.40 1.44
N GLY A 54 -16.80 -6.42 0.60
CA GLY A 54 -17.94 -7.26 0.28
C GLY A 54 -17.60 -8.73 0.48
N TYR A 55 -18.65 -9.53 0.66
CA TYR A 55 -18.55 -10.98 0.75
C TYR A 55 -19.29 -11.61 -0.42
N SER A 56 -18.71 -12.64 -1.00
CA SER A 56 -19.25 -13.35 -2.16
C SER A 56 -18.79 -14.80 -2.15
N THR A 57 -19.20 -15.56 -3.16
CA THR A 57 -18.71 -16.92 -3.40
C THR A 57 -18.11 -17.01 -4.79
N LEU A 58 -17.07 -17.82 -4.92
CA LEU A 58 -16.42 -18.16 -6.18
C LEU A 58 -16.38 -19.67 -6.31
N ASN A 59 -17.21 -20.24 -7.19
CA ASN A 59 -17.34 -21.70 -7.37
C ASN A 59 -17.63 -22.45 -6.04
N GLY A 60 -18.43 -21.85 -5.15
CA GLY A 60 -18.75 -22.42 -3.84
C GLY A 60 -17.73 -22.16 -2.75
N ILE A 61 -16.65 -21.41 -3.05
CA ILE A 61 -15.64 -20.97 -2.08
C ILE A 61 -16.05 -19.60 -1.57
N ASP A 62 -16.16 -19.44 -0.26
CA ASP A 62 -16.42 -18.14 0.36
C ASP A 62 -15.18 -17.24 0.18
N VAL A 63 -15.42 -16.03 -0.30
CA VAL A 63 -14.38 -15.01 -0.50
C VAL A 63 -14.84 -13.67 0.09
N MET A 64 -13.91 -12.99 0.72
CA MET A 64 -14.02 -11.59 1.05
C MET A 64 -13.29 -10.77 -0.01
N VAL A 65 -13.90 -9.70 -0.49
CA VAL A 65 -13.29 -8.83 -1.51
C VAL A 65 -13.26 -7.41 -1.00
N SER A 66 -12.09 -6.81 -0.97
CA SER A 66 -11.93 -5.38 -0.68
C SER A 66 -11.64 -4.62 -1.98
N ARG A 67 -12.23 -3.42 -2.12
CA ARG A 67 -11.88 -2.50 -3.22
C ARG A 67 -10.69 -1.66 -2.82
N THR A 68 -9.53 -2.29 -2.83
CA THR A 68 -8.24 -1.73 -2.46
C THR A 68 -7.17 -2.15 -3.45
N GLY A 69 -6.07 -1.40 -3.50
CA GLY A 69 -4.94 -1.72 -4.35
C GLY A 69 -3.77 -0.78 -4.13
N PHE A 70 -2.64 -1.14 -4.70
CA PHE A 70 -1.37 -0.42 -4.55
C PHE A 70 -0.75 -0.05 -5.91
N THR A 71 -1.56 -0.05 -6.98
CA THR A 71 -1.10 0.25 -8.34
C THR A 71 -1.53 1.63 -8.86
N GLY A 72 -2.41 2.32 -8.11
CA GLY A 72 -2.97 3.61 -8.50
C GLY A 72 -4.12 3.52 -9.50
N ASP A 73 -4.45 2.32 -9.95
CA ASP A 73 -5.57 2.03 -10.82
C ASP A 73 -6.70 1.34 -10.03
N LEU A 74 -7.84 1.07 -10.71
CA LEU A 74 -8.89 0.24 -10.13
C LEU A 74 -8.31 -1.10 -9.71
N GLY A 75 -8.63 -1.53 -8.50
CA GLY A 75 -8.12 -2.79 -7.96
C GLY A 75 -8.97 -3.35 -6.86
N TYR A 76 -8.85 -4.66 -6.72
CA TYR A 76 -9.50 -5.45 -5.67
C TYR A 76 -8.48 -6.41 -5.06
N GLU A 77 -8.72 -6.77 -3.81
CA GLU A 77 -8.02 -7.84 -3.13
C GLU A 77 -9.04 -8.91 -2.76
N VAL A 78 -8.80 -10.13 -3.22
CA VAL A 78 -9.66 -11.29 -2.96
C VAL A 78 -9.01 -12.11 -1.86
N TRP A 79 -9.72 -12.30 -0.76
CA TRP A 79 -9.27 -12.97 0.45
C TRP A 79 -10.04 -14.27 0.62
N ALA A 80 -9.32 -15.35 0.87
CA ALA A 80 -9.90 -16.69 1.02
C ALA A 80 -9.13 -17.51 2.06
N ASP A 81 -9.70 -18.63 2.46
CA ASP A 81 -8.96 -19.66 3.21
C ASP A 81 -7.75 -20.13 2.41
N PRO A 82 -6.56 -20.28 3.00
CA PRO A 82 -5.35 -20.72 2.32
C PRO A 82 -5.49 -22.05 1.57
N ALA A 83 -6.31 -22.96 2.08
CA ALA A 83 -6.59 -24.24 1.41
C ALA A 83 -7.25 -24.04 0.03
N ASN A 84 -7.95 -22.93 -0.18
CA ASN A 84 -8.65 -22.58 -1.42
C ASN A 84 -7.87 -21.61 -2.32
N ALA A 85 -6.71 -21.14 -1.91
CA ALA A 85 -5.95 -20.11 -2.62
C ALA A 85 -5.67 -20.45 -4.08
N LEU A 86 -5.27 -21.69 -4.36
CA LEU A 86 -4.99 -22.16 -5.72
C LEU A 86 -6.27 -22.23 -6.56
N ALA A 87 -7.36 -22.74 -5.99
CA ALA A 87 -8.65 -22.82 -6.70
C ALA A 87 -9.19 -21.42 -7.05
N VAL A 88 -9.02 -20.44 -6.15
CA VAL A 88 -9.38 -19.03 -6.42
C VAL A 88 -8.50 -18.45 -7.53
N TRP A 89 -7.20 -18.69 -7.49
CA TRP A 89 -6.28 -18.29 -8.56
C TRP A 89 -6.68 -18.85 -9.91
N ASP A 90 -6.89 -20.18 -9.99
CA ASP A 90 -7.23 -20.86 -11.23
C ASP A 90 -8.56 -20.37 -11.80
N ALA A 91 -9.56 -20.13 -10.95
CA ALA A 91 -10.86 -19.60 -11.37
C ALA A 91 -10.74 -18.18 -11.98
N ILE A 92 -9.89 -17.33 -11.42
CA ILE A 92 -9.63 -15.99 -11.97
C ILE A 92 -8.88 -16.11 -13.30
N PHE A 93 -7.87 -16.97 -13.40
CA PHE A 93 -7.11 -17.16 -14.65
C PHE A 93 -7.89 -17.86 -15.73
N ALA A 94 -8.87 -18.69 -15.41
CA ALA A 94 -9.77 -19.32 -16.41
C ALA A 94 -10.53 -18.29 -17.26
N VAL A 95 -10.70 -17.06 -16.78
CA VAL A 95 -11.30 -15.96 -17.56
C VAL A 95 -10.42 -15.57 -18.75
N LYS A 96 -9.09 -15.64 -18.60
CA LYS A 96 -8.14 -15.44 -19.72
C LYS A 96 -8.27 -16.52 -20.78
N GLU A 97 -8.39 -17.77 -20.36
CA GLU A 97 -8.50 -18.92 -21.29
C GLU A 97 -9.76 -18.86 -22.16
N LYS A 98 -10.81 -18.21 -21.63
CA LYS A 98 -12.05 -17.92 -22.41
C LYS A 98 -11.86 -16.77 -23.41
N GLY A 99 -10.68 -16.15 -23.48
CA GLY A 99 -10.39 -15.05 -24.41
C GLY A 99 -11.07 -13.72 -24.07
N LEU A 100 -11.62 -13.59 -22.87
CA LEU A 100 -12.39 -12.39 -22.48
C LEU A 100 -11.47 -11.22 -22.07
N PHE A 101 -10.37 -11.52 -21.36
CA PHE A 101 -9.45 -10.51 -20.86
C PHE A 101 -8.00 -10.99 -20.88
N ASP A 102 -7.05 -10.07 -21.11
CA ASP A 102 -5.62 -10.36 -21.00
C ASP A 102 -5.17 -10.21 -19.54
N ILE A 103 -5.21 -11.30 -18.78
CA ILE A 103 -4.75 -11.38 -17.40
C ILE A 103 -3.31 -11.86 -17.37
N ARG A 104 -2.46 -11.18 -16.61
CA ARG A 104 -1.05 -11.54 -16.44
C ARG A 104 -0.64 -11.50 -14.97
N PRO A 105 0.18 -12.45 -14.51
CA PRO A 105 0.79 -12.33 -13.19
C PRO A 105 1.71 -11.12 -13.16
N MET A 106 1.70 -10.37 -12.06
CA MET A 106 2.53 -9.19 -11.87
C MET A 106 3.69 -9.51 -10.91
N GLY A 107 4.91 -9.24 -11.34
CA GLY A 107 6.09 -9.35 -10.47
C GLY A 107 6.25 -8.12 -9.57
N LEU A 108 6.99 -8.29 -8.45
CA LEU A 108 7.23 -7.23 -7.47
C LEU A 108 7.91 -6.00 -8.07
N GLY A 109 8.82 -6.17 -9.04
CA GLY A 109 9.45 -5.04 -9.72
C GLY A 109 8.47 -4.20 -10.55
N ALA A 110 7.48 -4.83 -11.18
CA ALA A 110 6.42 -4.11 -11.90
C ALA A 110 5.48 -3.39 -10.91
N LEU A 111 5.14 -4.04 -9.80
CA LEU A 111 4.36 -3.41 -8.72
C LEU A 111 5.07 -2.17 -8.17
N ASP A 112 6.39 -2.24 -7.95
CA ASP A 112 7.17 -1.11 -7.47
C ASP A 112 7.16 0.07 -8.46
N MET A 113 7.23 -0.20 -9.75
CA MET A 113 7.13 0.85 -10.78
C MET A 113 5.76 1.54 -10.74
N VAL A 114 4.67 0.80 -10.77
CA VAL A 114 3.32 1.39 -10.84
C VAL A 114 2.92 2.10 -9.55
N ARG A 115 3.34 1.60 -8.38
CA ARG A 115 3.08 2.29 -7.11
C ARG A 115 3.83 3.63 -7.03
N ILE A 116 5.07 3.70 -7.57
CA ILE A 116 5.84 4.95 -7.64
C ILE A 116 5.16 5.94 -8.59
N GLU A 117 4.71 5.48 -9.76
CA GLU A 117 3.94 6.30 -10.70
C GLU A 117 2.66 6.85 -10.06
N ALA A 118 1.96 6.04 -9.27
CA ALA A 118 0.79 6.46 -8.51
C ALA A 118 1.13 7.39 -7.32
N GLY A 119 2.40 7.42 -6.89
CA GLY A 119 2.85 8.20 -5.74
C GLY A 119 2.58 7.53 -4.40
N PHE A 120 2.36 6.22 -4.39
CA PHE A 120 2.27 5.44 -3.16
C PHE A 120 3.66 5.17 -2.60
N ILE A 121 3.82 5.46 -1.33
CA ILE A 121 5.12 5.36 -0.64
C ILE A 121 5.18 4.14 0.26
N MET A 122 6.37 3.53 0.35
CA MET A 122 6.61 2.35 1.17
C MET A 122 7.64 2.64 2.26
N PRO A 123 7.36 2.24 3.52
CA PRO A 123 8.35 2.23 4.59
C PRO A 123 9.51 1.30 4.25
N GLY A 124 10.73 1.78 4.46
CA GLY A 124 11.94 1.02 4.16
C GLY A 124 12.53 1.32 2.78
N ASP A 125 11.69 1.56 1.77
CA ASP A 125 12.11 1.89 0.41
C ASP A 125 12.19 3.42 0.21
N ASP A 126 11.08 4.14 0.39
CA ASP A 126 11.03 5.58 0.15
C ASP A 126 11.42 6.41 1.37
N PHE A 127 11.22 5.88 2.57
CA PHE A 127 11.55 6.56 3.82
C PHE A 127 11.83 5.57 4.96
N ASN A 128 12.59 6.03 5.95
CA ASN A 128 12.79 5.29 7.18
C ASN A 128 11.72 5.66 8.21
N THR A 129 11.21 4.65 8.90
CA THR A 129 10.36 4.84 10.09
C THR A 129 11.21 5.01 11.35
N ALA A 130 10.61 5.49 12.43
CA ALA A 130 11.28 5.56 13.72
C ALA A 130 11.76 4.19 14.24
N GLU A 131 11.06 3.11 13.86
CA GLU A 131 11.42 1.73 14.20
C GLU A 131 12.71 1.26 13.50
N THR A 132 12.93 1.69 12.25
CA THR A 132 14.06 1.23 11.43
C THR A 132 15.22 2.21 11.38
N ALA A 133 15.00 3.45 11.80
CA ALA A 133 16.02 4.48 11.76
C ALA A 133 17.01 4.34 12.92
N ILE A 134 18.26 3.98 12.61
CA ILE A 134 19.36 3.92 13.60
C ILE A 134 19.65 5.30 14.23
N ARG A 135 19.39 6.37 13.47
CA ARG A 135 19.55 7.75 13.92
C ARG A 135 18.20 8.45 13.87
N ALA A 136 17.84 9.16 14.93
CA ALA A 136 16.59 9.91 15.03
C ALA A 136 16.39 10.99 13.94
N ASP A 137 17.47 11.45 13.29
CA ASP A 137 17.40 12.39 12.17
C ASP A 137 17.10 11.71 10.80
N ARG A 138 17.03 10.39 10.78
CA ARG A 138 16.78 9.58 9.58
C ARG A 138 15.33 9.16 9.42
N ASP A 139 14.55 9.14 10.47
CA ASP A 139 13.11 8.93 10.40
C ASP A 139 12.42 10.08 9.67
N ARG A 140 11.19 9.85 9.24
CA ARG A 140 10.35 10.85 8.59
C ARG A 140 9.03 10.94 9.30
N SER A 141 8.61 12.17 9.55
CA SER A 141 7.30 12.43 10.10
C SER A 141 6.22 12.45 9.00
N PRO A 142 4.94 12.28 9.36
CA PRO A 142 3.85 12.44 8.41
C PRO A 142 3.83 13.80 7.70
N PHE A 143 4.33 14.86 8.34
CA PHE A 143 4.41 16.19 7.72
C PHE A 143 5.46 16.23 6.60
N GLU A 144 6.60 15.59 6.81
CA GLU A 144 7.67 15.50 5.81
C GLU A 144 7.26 14.61 4.61
N LEU A 145 6.38 13.63 4.84
CA LEU A 145 5.85 12.71 3.82
C LEU A 145 4.62 13.24 3.07
N GLY A 146 4.08 14.41 3.46
CA GLY A 146 2.85 14.94 2.88
C GLY A 146 1.58 14.22 3.36
N LEU A 147 1.67 13.46 4.45
CA LEU A 147 0.57 12.66 5.02
C LEU A 147 -0.10 13.33 6.23
N ALA A 148 0.11 14.63 6.43
CA ALA A 148 -0.45 15.38 7.55
C ALA A 148 -1.99 15.30 7.61
N TRP A 149 -2.66 15.14 6.49
CA TRP A 149 -4.11 15.02 6.37
C TRP A 149 -4.68 13.75 7.02
N LEU A 150 -3.87 12.72 7.23
CA LEU A 150 -4.24 11.50 7.93
C LEU A 150 -4.31 11.69 9.46
N ILE A 151 -3.66 12.73 9.99
CA ILE A 151 -3.58 12.96 11.43
C ILE A 151 -4.91 13.54 11.93
N LYS A 152 -5.62 12.82 12.77
CA LYS A 152 -6.90 13.25 13.35
C LYS A 152 -6.68 13.81 14.76
N PHE A 153 -6.25 15.08 14.86
CA PHE A 153 -6.00 15.74 16.14
C PHE A 153 -7.23 15.89 17.04
N GLN A 154 -8.43 15.76 16.46
CA GLN A 154 -9.70 15.80 17.21
C GLN A 154 -9.89 14.56 18.11
N LYS A 155 -9.23 13.44 17.82
CA LYS A 155 -9.28 12.27 18.71
C LYS A 155 -8.75 12.67 20.09
N PRO A 156 -9.38 12.20 21.19
CA PRO A 156 -8.97 12.55 22.53
C PRO A 156 -7.52 12.10 22.82
N TYR A 157 -7.16 10.92 22.35
CA TYR A 157 -5.85 10.33 22.52
C TYR A 157 -5.45 9.45 21.33
N PHE A 158 -4.15 9.44 21.03
CA PHE A 158 -3.45 8.42 20.24
C PHE A 158 -1.94 8.55 20.49
N THR A 159 -1.21 7.46 20.33
CA THR A 159 0.25 7.44 20.55
C THR A 159 0.95 8.41 19.58
N GLY A 160 1.75 9.32 20.14
CA GLY A 160 2.44 10.36 19.36
C GLY A 160 1.70 11.69 19.21
N LYS A 161 0.42 11.82 19.64
CA LYS A 161 -0.36 13.06 19.50
C LYS A 161 0.38 14.31 20.01
N LYS A 162 0.98 14.24 21.19
CA LYS A 162 1.70 15.36 21.80
C LYS A 162 2.90 15.81 20.95
N ALA A 163 3.68 14.86 20.44
CA ALA A 163 4.84 15.13 19.60
C ALA A 163 4.42 15.73 18.25
N LEU A 164 3.41 15.16 17.60
CA LEU A 164 2.88 15.67 16.32
C LEU A 164 2.26 17.06 16.47
N LEU A 165 1.57 17.36 17.57
CA LEU A 165 1.07 18.70 17.86
C LEU A 165 2.20 19.72 18.04
N ALA A 166 3.30 19.33 18.66
CA ALA A 166 4.46 20.19 18.82
C ALA A 166 5.17 20.42 17.47
N GLU A 167 5.24 19.39 16.63
CA GLU A 167 5.84 19.48 15.30
C GLU A 167 4.98 20.30 14.33
N SER A 168 3.65 20.16 14.35
CA SER A 168 2.73 20.90 13.47
C SER A 168 2.85 22.42 13.58
N LYS A 169 3.39 22.93 14.69
CA LYS A 169 3.63 24.36 14.93
C LYS A 169 4.96 24.85 14.35
N LYS A 170 5.76 23.96 13.78
CA LYS A 170 7.08 24.26 13.23
C LYS A 170 7.07 24.14 11.71
N PRO A 171 7.91 24.90 11.00
CA PRO A 171 8.06 24.71 9.55
C PRO A 171 8.62 23.31 9.25
N THR A 172 8.06 22.66 8.25
CA THR A 172 8.53 21.35 7.77
C THR A 172 9.94 21.51 7.17
N LYS A 173 10.91 20.81 7.71
CA LYS A 173 12.32 20.94 7.31
C LYS A 173 12.65 20.21 6.00
N ARG A 174 11.93 19.15 5.69
CA ARG A 174 12.15 18.28 4.54
C ARG A 174 10.82 17.92 3.92
N ARG A 175 10.83 17.58 2.65
CA ARG A 175 9.63 17.09 1.96
C ARG A 175 10.04 15.93 1.06
N LEU A 176 9.22 14.91 1.02
CA LEU A 176 9.28 13.91 -0.05
C LEU A 176 8.83 14.58 -1.35
N VAL A 177 9.61 14.38 -2.40
CA VAL A 177 9.32 14.92 -3.72
C VAL A 177 9.42 13.82 -4.76
N ARG A 178 8.57 13.89 -5.77
CA ARG A 178 8.65 13.02 -6.93
C ARG A 178 9.63 13.63 -7.94
N LEU A 179 10.47 12.80 -8.52
CA LEU A 179 11.37 13.18 -9.59
C LEU A 179 10.93 12.51 -10.90
N SER A 180 10.90 13.29 -11.98
CA SER A 180 10.84 12.76 -13.33
C SER A 180 12.27 12.69 -13.87
N VAL A 181 12.68 11.51 -14.30
CA VAL A 181 14.04 11.27 -14.80
C VAL A 181 13.94 10.81 -16.24
N GLU A 182 14.61 11.53 -17.13
CA GLU A 182 14.66 11.17 -18.55
C GLU A 182 15.56 9.94 -18.76
N GLY A 183 15.19 9.13 -19.73
CA GLY A 183 15.92 7.92 -20.11
C GLY A 183 15.13 6.64 -19.87
N ASN A 184 15.69 5.55 -20.34
CA ASN A 184 15.07 4.22 -20.33
C ASN A 184 15.71 3.24 -19.35
N LYS A 185 16.54 3.72 -18.44
CA LYS A 185 17.11 2.94 -17.34
C LYS A 185 16.74 3.56 -16.00
N SER A 186 16.34 2.72 -15.06
CA SER A 186 16.11 3.16 -13.69
C SER A 186 17.40 3.72 -13.07
N PRO A 187 17.39 4.94 -12.51
CA PRO A 187 18.54 5.54 -11.87
C PRO A 187 18.75 4.95 -10.47
N THR A 188 19.34 3.78 -10.39
CA THR A 188 19.73 3.19 -9.11
C THR A 188 20.99 3.88 -8.57
N ALA A 189 20.98 4.22 -7.27
CA ALA A 189 22.10 4.86 -6.56
C ALA A 189 22.59 6.19 -7.19
N ALA A 190 21.70 6.97 -7.80
CA ALA A 190 22.03 8.24 -8.41
C ALA A 190 22.39 9.31 -7.39
N LEU A 191 23.36 10.17 -7.76
CA LEU A 191 23.69 11.38 -7.01
C LEU A 191 22.99 12.57 -7.66
N LEU A 192 22.31 13.38 -6.83
CA LEU A 192 21.63 14.57 -7.30
C LEU A 192 22.51 15.81 -7.06
N TYR A 193 22.55 16.68 -8.07
CA TYR A 193 23.24 17.95 -8.01
C TYR A 193 22.26 19.08 -8.35
N ASP A 194 22.42 20.21 -7.68
CA ASP A 194 21.71 21.42 -8.04
C ASP A 194 22.21 21.92 -9.41
N ALA A 195 21.30 22.13 -10.35
CA ALA A 195 21.64 22.48 -11.72
C ALA A 195 22.31 23.86 -11.85
N LYS A 196 22.06 24.78 -10.90
CA LYS A 196 22.61 26.13 -10.95
C LYS A 196 23.96 26.24 -10.26
N SER A 197 24.09 25.60 -9.09
CA SER A 197 25.30 25.72 -8.26
C SER A 197 26.31 24.58 -8.48
N GLY A 198 25.90 23.49 -9.14
CA GLY A 198 26.70 22.27 -9.24
C GLY A 198 26.94 21.59 -7.90
N THR A 199 26.30 22.05 -6.84
CA THR A 199 26.48 21.50 -5.50
C THR A 199 25.69 20.20 -5.36
N ARG A 200 26.34 19.17 -4.79
CA ARG A 200 25.65 17.92 -4.50
C ARG A 200 24.53 18.14 -3.49
N ILE A 201 23.31 17.85 -3.90
CA ILE A 201 22.15 17.84 -3.01
C ILE A 201 22.36 16.68 -2.03
N ARG A 202 22.64 17.03 -0.77
CA ARG A 202 22.79 16.04 0.29
C ARG A 202 21.44 15.41 0.55
N ARG A 203 21.30 14.29 -0.09
CA ARG A 203 20.49 13.20 0.05
C ARG A 203 19.17 13.17 -0.27
N PRO A 204 18.99 12.22 -0.91
CA PRO A 204 17.78 11.46 -0.75
C PRO A 204 17.97 10.15 -0.09
N CYS A 205 16.95 9.55 0.10
CA CYS A 205 16.80 8.16 0.36
C CYS A 205 17.44 7.32 -0.75
N ARG A 206 17.78 6.13 -0.43
CA ARG A 206 18.26 5.12 -1.38
C ARG A 206 17.30 4.94 -2.54
#